data_1389ea492cf8e2a1cca9c841337cdb7c
#
_entry.id   1389ea492cf8e2a1cca9c841337cdb7c
#
_cell.length_a   1.000
_cell.length_b   1.000
_cell.length_c   1.000
_cell.angle_alpha   90.00
_cell.angle_beta   90.00
_cell.angle_gamma   90.00
#
_symmetry.space_group_name_H-M   'P 1'
#
loop_
_entity.id
_entity.type
_entity.pdbx_description
1 polymer ?
#
loop_
_entity_poly.entity_id
_entity_poly.type
_entity_poly.pdbx_seq_one_letter_code
_entity_poly.pdbx_strand_id
1 'polypeptide(L)'
;MSNPVTKSPNSDQSISLLLNELKTVNGHFLIVADENWDSVNWVDFLNHSSCNVSIISNRYDIAQKAETASISTYFNDLDFSGFKPKSFDGIFFRVSKERANTHHVINQSAYLLKPGATLMLSGEKNDGIKSYVKKACMLFNTSSIPTKFGNQYLAKINISEPNNSKKLDDSNYPSMQAVKVLSEYGLTSKPGVFGWNKIDRGSAFFVDHLPTLMSRFKQSPRTLLDLGCGYGFLCYQAKFFDIKNITATDNNAAALIAVEANFKHSECNVEIVASDVGDVITKHFDTIWCNPPFHKGFIIDNDLTYRFLEATCRLLAPNGHAFYVVNSFIPLERKAHGLFSSIQLAADNGSFKVIALSNA
;
A
#
# COMPACT_ATOMS: atom_id res chain seq x y z
N MET A 1 -31.58 -18.31 19.01
CA MET A 1 -31.66 -18.12 17.55
C MET A 1 -30.78 -16.93 17.21
N SER A 2 -29.55 -17.19 16.77
CA SER A 2 -28.57 -16.17 16.40
C SER A 2 -28.88 -15.65 14.99
N ASN A 3 -29.15 -14.36 14.88
CA ASN A 3 -29.32 -13.70 13.58
C ASN A 3 -28.07 -13.92 12.72
N PRO A 4 -28.21 -14.28 11.44
CA PRO A 4 -27.07 -14.35 10.54
C PRO A 4 -26.56 -12.92 10.31
N VAL A 5 -25.29 -12.68 10.68
CA VAL A 5 -24.56 -11.47 10.32
C VAL A 5 -24.62 -11.35 8.78
N THR A 6 -25.26 -10.32 8.29
CA THR A 6 -25.31 -9.98 6.87
C THR A 6 -23.87 -9.74 6.39
N LYS A 7 -23.36 -10.68 5.59
CA LYS A 7 -22.04 -10.58 4.96
C LYS A 7 -22.07 -9.39 3.99
N SER A 8 -21.23 -8.39 4.26
CA SER A 8 -20.86 -7.44 3.21
C SER A 8 -20.12 -8.22 2.09
N PRO A 9 -20.40 -7.98 0.81
CA PRO A 9 -19.93 -8.83 -0.29
C PRO A 9 -18.39 -8.89 -0.46
N ASN A 10 -17.60 -8.10 0.25
CA ASN A 10 -16.17 -7.91 0.02
C ASN A 10 -15.24 -8.08 1.24
N SER A 11 -15.69 -8.68 2.35
CA SER A 11 -14.81 -8.85 3.50
C SER A 11 -13.86 -10.04 3.31
N ASP A 12 -12.54 -9.84 3.50
CA ASP A 12 -11.56 -10.92 3.53
C ASP A 12 -11.87 -11.87 4.70
N GLN A 13 -12.20 -13.12 4.38
CA GLN A 13 -12.57 -14.12 5.38
C GLN A 13 -11.42 -14.44 6.34
N SER A 14 -10.16 -14.31 5.91
CA SER A 14 -8.98 -14.51 6.76
C SER A 14 -8.92 -13.46 7.88
N ILE A 15 -9.32 -12.22 7.59
CA ILE A 15 -9.42 -11.15 8.58
C ILE A 15 -10.58 -11.42 9.54
N SER A 16 -11.72 -11.88 9.03
CA SER A 16 -12.85 -12.24 9.88
C SER A 16 -12.49 -13.32 10.91
N LEU A 17 -11.64 -14.29 10.53
CA LEU A 17 -11.12 -15.30 11.46
C LEU A 17 -10.26 -14.67 12.55
N LEU A 18 -9.36 -13.74 12.20
CA LEU A 18 -8.52 -13.03 13.19
C LEU A 18 -9.35 -12.20 14.15
N LEU A 19 -10.33 -11.45 13.65
CA LEU A 19 -11.21 -10.62 14.46
C LEU A 19 -12.08 -11.45 15.43
N ASN A 20 -12.54 -12.62 14.99
CA ASN A 20 -13.29 -13.53 15.86
C ASN A 20 -12.43 -14.06 17.03
N GLU A 21 -11.16 -14.38 16.79
CA GLU A 21 -10.23 -14.77 17.85
C GLU A 21 -9.97 -13.59 18.81
N LEU A 22 -9.76 -12.38 18.29
CA LEU A 22 -9.55 -11.17 19.10
C LEU A 22 -10.72 -10.87 20.05
N LYS A 23 -11.95 -11.17 19.66
CA LYS A 23 -13.14 -10.99 20.53
C LYS A 23 -13.18 -11.93 21.73
N THR A 24 -12.38 -13.00 21.71
CA THR A 24 -12.39 -14.04 22.77
C THR A 24 -11.25 -13.91 23.77
N VAL A 25 -10.34 -12.96 23.57
CA VAL A 25 -9.12 -12.82 24.38
C VAL A 25 -9.06 -11.48 25.11
N ASN A 26 -8.35 -11.44 26.23
CA ASN A 26 -8.07 -10.24 27.01
C ASN A 26 -6.55 -9.98 27.02
N GLY A 27 -6.17 -8.74 26.97
CA GLY A 27 -4.76 -8.33 26.98
C GLY A 27 -4.49 -7.20 25.99
N HIS A 28 -3.21 -6.99 25.67
CA HIS A 28 -2.75 -6.00 24.72
C HIS A 28 -2.23 -6.68 23.44
N PHE A 29 -2.86 -6.41 22.33
CA PHE A 29 -2.60 -7.07 21.05
C PHE A 29 -2.17 -6.07 19.99
N LEU A 30 -1.30 -6.53 19.09
CA LEU A 30 -0.91 -5.78 17.90
C LEU A 30 -1.57 -6.40 16.67
N ILE A 31 -2.27 -5.58 15.90
CA ILE A 31 -2.74 -5.92 14.57
C ILE A 31 -1.76 -5.33 13.56
N VAL A 32 -1.24 -6.18 12.66
CA VAL A 32 -0.47 -5.73 11.49
C VAL A 32 -1.42 -5.72 10.30
N ALA A 33 -1.82 -4.52 9.87
CA ALA A 33 -2.87 -4.31 8.88
C ALA A 33 -2.29 -3.84 7.54
N ASP A 34 -2.70 -4.51 6.47
CA ASP A 34 -2.43 -4.15 5.08
C ASP A 34 -3.72 -3.78 4.34
N GLU A 35 -3.67 -3.61 3.02
CA GLU A 35 -4.81 -3.26 2.16
C GLU A 35 -6.01 -4.22 2.28
N ASN A 36 -5.82 -5.43 2.77
CA ASN A 36 -6.92 -6.39 2.94
C ASN A 36 -7.86 -6.02 4.10
N TRP A 37 -7.42 -5.15 5.01
CA TRP A 37 -8.19 -4.70 6.17
C TRP A 37 -9.16 -3.54 5.88
N ASP A 38 -9.25 -3.08 4.66
CA ASP A 38 -10.05 -1.92 4.24
C ASP A 38 -11.55 -2.01 4.62
N SER A 39 -12.12 -3.20 4.56
CA SER A 39 -13.55 -3.43 4.88
C SER A 39 -13.86 -3.56 6.37
N VAL A 40 -12.88 -3.43 7.25
CA VAL A 40 -13.08 -3.59 8.70
C VAL A 40 -13.80 -2.38 9.28
N ASN A 41 -14.91 -2.62 9.96
CA ASN A 41 -15.56 -1.63 10.80
C ASN A 41 -14.96 -1.66 12.20
N TRP A 42 -14.01 -0.76 12.45
CA TRP A 42 -13.28 -0.70 13.72
C TRP A 42 -14.16 -0.32 14.90
N VAL A 43 -15.17 0.54 14.69
CA VAL A 43 -16.13 0.91 15.77
C VAL A 43 -16.95 -0.30 16.19
N ASP A 44 -17.47 -1.06 15.22
CA ASP A 44 -18.21 -2.30 15.53
C ASP A 44 -17.31 -3.33 16.23
N PHE A 45 -16.06 -3.46 15.78
CA PHE A 45 -15.08 -4.34 16.42
C PHE A 45 -14.88 -3.98 17.90
N LEU A 46 -14.64 -2.70 18.21
CA LEU A 46 -14.41 -2.23 19.59
C LEU A 46 -15.63 -2.45 20.50
N ASN A 47 -16.84 -2.25 19.98
CA ASN A 47 -18.07 -2.46 20.74
C ASN A 47 -18.27 -3.93 21.15
N HIS A 48 -17.59 -4.87 20.50
CA HIS A 48 -17.71 -6.31 20.75
C HIS A 48 -16.41 -6.96 21.23
N SER A 49 -15.41 -6.16 21.61
CA SER A 49 -14.11 -6.64 22.08
C SER A 49 -13.74 -6.01 23.42
N SER A 50 -13.19 -6.81 24.32
CA SER A 50 -12.65 -6.34 25.61
C SER A 50 -11.12 -6.21 25.62
N CYS A 51 -10.45 -6.50 24.52
CA CYS A 51 -8.99 -6.42 24.43
C CYS A 51 -8.52 -4.99 24.11
N ASN A 52 -7.32 -4.64 24.56
CA ASN A 52 -6.62 -3.45 24.14
C ASN A 52 -5.86 -3.76 22.83
N VAL A 53 -6.06 -2.93 21.80
CA VAL A 53 -5.49 -3.15 20.49
C VAL A 53 -4.68 -1.95 20.06
N SER A 54 -3.46 -2.22 19.57
CA SER A 54 -2.67 -1.27 18.77
C SER A 54 -2.65 -1.75 17.32
N ILE A 55 -2.63 -0.84 16.37
CA ILE A 55 -2.56 -1.15 14.94
C ILE A 55 -1.30 -0.54 14.36
N ILE A 56 -0.55 -1.32 13.58
CA ILE A 56 0.47 -0.82 12.68
C ILE A 56 0.03 -1.09 11.24
N SER A 57 0.08 -0.09 10.39
CA SER A 57 -0.31 -0.22 8.98
C SER A 57 0.62 0.57 8.08
N ASN A 58 0.97 -0.03 6.95
CA ASN A 58 1.65 0.66 5.87
C ASN A 58 0.67 1.31 4.86
N ARG A 59 -0.64 1.33 5.18
CA ARG A 59 -1.70 1.95 4.38
C ARG A 59 -2.32 3.12 5.13
N TYR A 60 -2.29 4.29 4.50
CA TYR A 60 -2.78 5.53 5.10
C TYR A 60 -4.29 5.48 5.41
N ASP A 61 -5.11 5.01 4.46
CA ASP A 61 -6.56 4.88 4.62
C ASP A 61 -6.93 3.93 5.78
N ILE A 62 -6.21 2.83 5.95
CA ILE A 62 -6.42 1.88 7.05
C ILE A 62 -6.06 2.53 8.39
N ALA A 63 -4.92 3.22 8.45
CA ALA A 63 -4.49 3.91 9.64
C ALA A 63 -5.50 5.00 10.04
N GLN A 64 -5.95 5.82 9.10
CA GLN A 64 -6.93 6.89 9.33
C GLN A 64 -8.28 6.35 9.85
N LYS A 65 -8.78 5.25 9.25
CA LYS A 65 -10.02 4.60 9.73
C LYS A 65 -9.88 4.11 11.16
N ALA A 66 -8.74 3.53 11.52
CA ALA A 66 -8.48 3.03 12.87
C ALA A 66 -8.32 4.18 13.89
N GLU A 67 -7.60 5.25 13.54
CA GLU A 67 -7.46 6.45 14.37
C GLU A 67 -8.82 7.13 14.61
N THR A 68 -9.66 7.22 13.58
CA THR A 68 -11.02 7.77 13.70
C THR A 68 -11.88 6.96 14.68
N ALA A 69 -11.62 5.67 14.80
CA ALA A 69 -12.23 4.80 15.81
C ALA A 69 -11.53 4.88 17.18
N SER A 70 -10.59 5.80 17.39
CA SER A 70 -9.82 5.98 18.61
C SER A 70 -8.94 4.79 19.01
N ILE A 71 -8.47 4.02 18.02
CA ILE A 71 -7.48 2.96 18.23
C ILE A 71 -6.07 3.56 18.17
N SER A 72 -5.19 3.13 19.06
CA SER A 72 -3.76 3.48 19.00
C SER A 72 -3.15 2.94 17.71
N THR A 73 -2.83 3.84 16.78
CA THR A 73 -2.45 3.48 15.40
C THR A 73 -1.11 4.08 15.02
N TYR A 74 -0.32 3.32 14.25
CA TYR A 74 0.98 3.70 13.76
C TYR A 74 1.00 3.53 12.23
N PHE A 75 0.98 4.65 11.52
CA PHE A 75 1.18 4.65 10.06
C PHE A 75 2.67 4.72 9.75
N ASN A 76 3.25 3.61 9.32
CA ASN A 76 4.63 3.51 8.86
C ASN A 76 4.82 2.22 8.05
N ASP A 77 5.99 2.03 7.44
CA ASP A 77 6.29 0.83 6.66
C ASP A 77 6.80 -0.32 7.55
N LEU A 78 5.95 -0.76 8.49
CA LEU A 78 6.23 -1.86 9.42
C LEU A 78 7.55 -1.66 10.21
N ASP A 79 7.81 -0.42 10.57
CA ASP A 79 8.87 -0.09 11.54
C ASP A 79 8.33 -0.30 12.96
N PHE A 80 8.80 -1.37 13.58
CA PHE A 80 8.41 -1.74 14.94
C PHE A 80 9.31 -1.13 16.03
N SER A 81 10.27 -0.28 15.68
CA SER A 81 11.24 0.31 16.63
C SER A 81 10.58 1.17 17.72
N GLY A 82 9.40 1.73 17.45
CA GLY A 82 8.62 2.49 18.41
C GLY A 82 7.96 1.66 19.51
N PHE A 83 7.94 0.32 19.40
CA PHE A 83 7.35 -0.55 20.39
C PHE A 83 8.38 -1.09 21.38
N LYS A 84 7.97 -1.21 22.64
CA LYS A 84 8.82 -1.85 23.66
C LYS A 84 8.91 -3.36 23.41
N PRO A 85 10.09 -3.97 23.67
CA PRO A 85 10.21 -5.43 23.60
C PRO A 85 9.25 -6.11 24.57
N LYS A 86 8.75 -7.29 24.18
CA LYS A 86 7.91 -8.14 25.03
C LYS A 86 6.70 -7.40 25.63
N SER A 87 6.06 -6.54 24.83
CA SER A 87 4.94 -5.70 25.28
C SER A 87 3.56 -6.25 24.89
N PHE A 88 3.48 -7.17 23.94
CA PHE A 88 2.21 -7.69 23.44
C PHE A 88 1.91 -9.11 23.89
N ASP A 89 0.63 -9.36 24.22
CA ASP A 89 0.09 -10.68 24.55
C ASP A 89 -0.21 -11.50 23.28
N GLY A 90 -0.25 -10.84 22.12
CA GLY A 90 -0.35 -11.49 20.83
C GLY A 90 -0.21 -10.50 19.65
N ILE A 91 0.16 -11.05 18.49
CA ILE A 91 0.21 -10.34 17.21
C ILE A 91 -0.73 -11.05 16.25
N PHE A 92 -1.57 -10.28 15.57
CA PHE A 92 -2.55 -10.75 14.60
C PHE A 92 -2.18 -10.25 13.21
N PHE A 93 -1.92 -11.18 12.32
CA PHE A 93 -1.43 -10.86 10.98
C PHE A 93 -2.07 -11.76 9.90
N ARG A 94 -2.69 -11.14 8.93
CA ARG A 94 -3.08 -11.78 7.67
C ARG A 94 -1.86 -11.82 6.77
N VAL A 95 -1.34 -13.01 6.44
CA VAL A 95 -0.10 -13.12 5.67
C VAL A 95 -0.21 -12.44 4.31
N SER A 96 0.80 -11.67 3.96
CA SER A 96 0.91 -11.04 2.66
C SER A 96 1.44 -12.00 1.59
N LYS A 97 1.07 -11.78 0.33
CA LYS A 97 1.69 -12.45 -0.82
C LYS A 97 3.15 -12.04 -1.01
N GLU A 98 3.54 -10.88 -0.47
CA GLU A 98 4.94 -10.47 -0.44
C GLU A 98 5.70 -11.21 0.66
N ARG A 99 6.60 -12.09 0.21
CA ARG A 99 7.42 -12.91 1.12
C ARG A 99 8.23 -12.06 2.10
N ALA A 100 8.85 -10.99 1.62
CA ALA A 100 9.70 -10.13 2.43
C ALA A 100 8.92 -9.50 3.59
N ASN A 101 7.73 -8.95 3.31
CA ASN A 101 6.81 -8.41 4.30
C ASN A 101 6.44 -9.45 5.37
N THR A 102 5.94 -10.62 4.93
CA THR A 102 5.52 -11.67 5.86
C THR A 102 6.69 -12.18 6.73
N HIS A 103 7.89 -12.38 6.15
CA HIS A 103 9.06 -12.79 6.90
C HIS A 103 9.50 -11.71 7.90
N HIS A 104 9.43 -10.43 7.52
CA HIS A 104 9.74 -9.32 8.39
C HIS A 104 8.83 -9.29 9.62
N VAL A 105 7.51 -9.38 9.43
CA VAL A 105 6.54 -9.42 10.53
C VAL A 105 6.80 -10.61 11.47
N ILE A 106 7.06 -11.81 10.93
CA ILE A 106 7.39 -12.99 11.74
C ILE A 106 8.68 -12.77 12.53
N ASN A 107 9.72 -12.19 11.91
CA ASN A 107 10.98 -11.89 12.60
C ASN A 107 10.78 -10.89 13.76
N GLN A 108 10.00 -9.84 13.53
CA GLN A 108 9.72 -8.82 14.54
C GLN A 108 8.84 -9.34 15.69
N SER A 109 7.99 -10.32 15.40
CA SER A 109 7.17 -10.95 16.44
C SER A 109 8.00 -11.57 17.58
N ALA A 110 9.22 -12.06 17.26
CA ALA A 110 10.16 -12.57 18.27
C ALA A 110 10.58 -11.51 19.30
N TYR A 111 10.70 -10.26 18.87
CA TYR A 111 11.09 -9.14 19.72
C TYR A 111 9.91 -8.58 20.53
N LEU A 112 8.73 -8.54 19.92
CA LEU A 112 7.56 -7.83 20.45
C LEU A 112 6.72 -8.66 21.43
N LEU A 113 6.68 -9.98 21.23
CA LEU A 113 5.79 -10.87 22.00
C LEU A 113 6.38 -11.22 23.37
N LYS A 114 5.52 -11.21 24.39
CA LYS A 114 5.83 -11.72 25.73
C LYS A 114 6.12 -13.22 25.66
N PRO A 115 6.89 -13.77 26.62
CA PRO A 115 6.99 -15.23 26.78
C PRO A 115 5.59 -15.84 26.95
N GLY A 116 5.30 -16.91 26.23
CA GLY A 116 3.98 -17.57 26.22
C GLY A 116 2.91 -16.88 25.36
N ALA A 117 3.20 -15.73 24.81
CA ALA A 117 2.29 -15.00 23.92
C ALA A 117 2.10 -15.70 22.56
N THR A 118 1.15 -15.22 21.78
CA THR A 118 0.71 -15.89 20.54
C THR A 118 0.95 -15.04 19.31
N LEU A 119 1.56 -15.64 18.27
CA LEU A 119 1.48 -15.15 16.91
C LEU A 119 0.30 -15.82 16.20
N MET A 120 -0.71 -15.04 15.82
CA MET A 120 -1.87 -15.50 15.09
C MET A 120 -1.72 -15.16 13.61
N LEU A 121 -1.67 -16.17 12.75
CA LEU A 121 -1.54 -16.03 11.31
C LEU A 121 -2.79 -16.53 10.60
N SER A 122 -3.29 -15.77 9.62
CA SER A 122 -4.37 -16.21 8.73
C SER A 122 -4.02 -15.94 7.27
N GLY A 123 -4.70 -16.61 6.36
CA GLY A 123 -4.53 -16.41 4.92
C GLY A 123 -5.03 -17.58 4.09
N GLU A 124 -4.99 -17.44 2.79
CA GLU A 124 -5.32 -18.51 1.85
C GLU A 124 -4.14 -19.43 1.58
N LYS A 125 -4.44 -20.63 1.08
CA LYS A 125 -3.39 -21.56 0.61
C LYS A 125 -2.44 -20.88 -0.38
N ASN A 126 -2.99 -20.10 -1.29
CA ASN A 126 -2.26 -19.43 -2.37
C ASN A 126 -1.45 -18.21 -1.88
N ASP A 127 -1.73 -17.72 -0.67
CA ASP A 127 -0.91 -16.70 -0.01
C ASP A 127 0.34 -17.31 0.66
N GLY A 128 0.44 -18.65 0.70
CA GLY A 128 1.60 -19.35 1.27
C GLY A 128 1.49 -19.63 2.77
N ILE A 129 0.32 -19.46 3.40
CA ILE A 129 0.09 -19.57 4.85
C ILE A 129 0.73 -20.81 5.48
N LYS A 130 0.59 -22.00 4.85
CA LYS A 130 1.17 -23.25 5.40
C LYS A 130 2.69 -23.21 5.49
N SER A 131 3.34 -22.61 4.47
CA SER A 131 4.79 -22.45 4.45
C SER A 131 5.25 -21.46 5.53
N TYR A 132 4.54 -20.35 5.69
CA TYR A 132 4.85 -19.34 6.70
C TYR A 132 4.68 -19.88 8.12
N VAL A 133 3.60 -20.61 8.38
CA VAL A 133 3.40 -21.27 9.69
C VAL A 133 4.53 -22.25 9.99
N LYS A 134 4.92 -23.09 9.02
CA LYS A 134 6.05 -24.00 9.20
C LYS A 134 7.34 -23.25 9.53
N LYS A 135 7.65 -22.14 8.81
CA LYS A 135 8.84 -21.33 9.06
C LYS A 135 8.81 -20.63 10.41
N ALA A 136 7.66 -20.09 10.80
CA ALA A 136 7.47 -19.48 12.11
C ALA A 136 7.65 -20.50 13.24
N CYS A 137 7.07 -21.70 13.11
CA CYS A 137 7.27 -22.78 14.06
C CYS A 137 8.74 -23.19 14.21
N MET A 138 9.49 -23.23 13.10
CA MET A 138 10.95 -23.51 13.14
C MET A 138 11.72 -22.36 13.83
N LEU A 139 11.33 -21.12 13.61
CA LEU A 139 11.96 -19.94 14.23
C LEU A 139 11.72 -19.91 15.74
N PHE A 140 10.51 -20.24 16.18
CA PHE A 140 10.09 -20.18 17.58
C PHE A 140 10.26 -21.52 18.33
N ASN A 141 10.85 -22.51 17.68
CA ASN A 141 11.04 -23.85 18.23
C ASN A 141 9.75 -24.45 18.85
N THR A 142 8.66 -24.35 18.09
CA THR A 142 7.31 -24.78 18.49
C THR A 142 6.64 -25.53 17.35
N SER A 143 5.42 -26.00 17.58
CA SER A 143 4.60 -26.66 16.57
C SER A 143 3.21 -26.06 16.53
N SER A 144 2.69 -25.89 15.33
CA SER A 144 1.30 -25.49 15.07
C SER A 144 0.85 -26.02 13.72
N ILE A 145 -0.40 -26.45 13.66
CA ILE A 145 -1.03 -26.93 12.43
C ILE A 145 -2.12 -25.93 12.06
N PRO A 146 -2.07 -25.31 10.88
CA PRO A 146 -3.11 -24.41 10.43
C PRO A 146 -4.47 -25.10 10.32
N THR A 147 -5.47 -24.61 11.03
CA THR A 147 -6.85 -25.06 10.92
C THR A 147 -7.51 -24.51 9.68
N LYS A 148 -8.20 -25.35 8.92
CA LYS A 148 -8.85 -24.98 7.66
C LYS A 148 -10.29 -24.51 7.90
N PHE A 149 -10.66 -23.38 7.30
CA PHE A 149 -12.00 -22.80 7.28
C PHE A 149 -12.38 -22.46 5.81
N GLY A 150 -13.03 -23.38 5.12
CA GLY A 150 -13.27 -23.21 3.67
C GLY A 150 -11.96 -23.14 2.88
N ASN A 151 -11.69 -22.00 2.23
CA ASN A 151 -10.43 -21.75 1.52
C ASN A 151 -9.36 -21.07 2.39
N GLN A 152 -9.74 -20.62 3.60
CA GLN A 152 -8.89 -19.91 4.53
C GLN A 152 -8.24 -20.87 5.53
N TYR A 153 -7.15 -20.40 6.11
CA TYR A 153 -6.44 -21.08 7.19
C TYR A 153 -6.16 -20.10 8.32
N LEU A 154 -6.24 -20.60 9.53
CA LEU A 154 -5.87 -19.89 10.75
C LEU A 154 -4.87 -20.72 11.53
N ALA A 155 -3.81 -20.11 12.03
CA ALA A 155 -2.82 -20.78 12.86
C ALA A 155 -2.51 -19.97 14.09
N LYS A 156 -2.52 -20.64 15.24
CA LYS A 156 -2.11 -20.12 16.54
C LYS A 156 -0.73 -20.69 16.86
N ILE A 157 0.29 -19.82 16.96
CA ILE A 157 1.67 -20.19 17.22
C ILE A 157 2.07 -19.61 18.57
N ASN A 158 2.17 -20.44 19.59
CA ASN A 158 2.59 -20.02 20.92
C ASN A 158 4.11 -19.91 20.96
N ILE A 159 4.61 -18.77 21.45
CA ILE A 159 6.04 -18.51 21.54
C ILE A 159 6.52 -18.82 22.95
N SER A 160 7.29 -19.90 23.09
CA SER A 160 7.90 -20.26 24.37
C SER A 160 9.17 -19.45 24.63
N GLU A 161 10.13 -19.55 23.74
CA GLU A 161 11.34 -18.72 23.74
C GLU A 161 11.80 -18.50 22.27
N PRO A 162 11.95 -17.25 21.84
CA PRO A 162 12.40 -17.00 20.49
C PRO A 162 13.87 -17.39 20.34
N ASN A 163 14.21 -18.11 19.27
CA ASN A 163 15.59 -18.36 18.91
C ASN A 163 16.19 -17.08 18.29
N ASN A 164 16.75 -16.21 19.12
CA ASN A 164 17.29 -14.91 18.71
C ASN A 164 18.46 -14.99 17.72
N SER A 165 19.02 -16.17 17.48
CA SER A 165 20.15 -16.37 16.56
C SER A 165 19.74 -16.62 15.10
N LYS A 166 18.45 -16.87 14.82
CA LYS A 166 17.94 -17.17 13.48
C LYS A 166 16.88 -16.15 13.08
N LYS A 167 16.94 -15.71 11.83
CA LYS A 167 15.91 -14.88 11.19
C LYS A 167 15.51 -15.51 9.87
N LEU A 168 14.26 -15.31 9.46
CA LEU A 168 13.82 -15.61 8.11
C LEU A 168 14.41 -14.58 7.15
N ASP A 169 14.75 -15.01 5.93
CA ASP A 169 15.18 -14.08 4.88
C ASP A 169 14.02 -13.16 4.48
N ASP A 170 14.02 -11.93 4.98
CA ASP A 170 13.08 -10.87 4.67
C ASP A 170 13.59 -9.92 3.58
N SER A 171 14.63 -10.31 2.86
CA SER A 171 15.26 -9.51 1.82
C SER A 171 15.66 -8.11 2.30
N ASN A 172 16.11 -8.01 3.56
CA ASN A 172 16.44 -6.74 4.22
C ASN A 172 15.30 -5.70 4.11
N TYR A 173 14.08 -6.13 4.43
CA TYR A 173 12.84 -5.38 4.24
C TYR A 173 12.89 -3.91 4.69
N PRO A 174 13.47 -3.54 5.85
CA PRO A 174 13.48 -2.15 6.31
C PRO A 174 14.32 -1.21 5.46
N SER A 175 15.26 -1.72 4.67
CA SER A 175 16.32 -0.90 4.06
C SER A 175 16.02 -0.52 2.62
N MET A 176 16.32 0.72 2.26
CA MET A 176 16.44 1.14 0.86
C MET A 176 17.55 0.36 0.17
N GLN A 177 17.33 -0.05 -1.06
CA GLN A 177 18.22 -0.89 -1.83
C GLN A 177 18.56 -0.27 -3.19
N ALA A 178 19.83 -0.37 -3.56
CA ALA A 178 20.27 -0.04 -4.93
C ALA A 178 19.83 -1.20 -5.85
N VAL A 179 18.91 -0.90 -6.76
CA VAL A 179 18.45 -1.84 -7.79
C VAL A 179 19.12 -1.47 -9.10
N LYS A 180 19.81 -2.41 -9.76
CA LYS A 180 20.64 -2.15 -10.93
C LYS A 180 19.93 -1.28 -12.00
N VAL A 181 18.70 -1.62 -12.37
CA VAL A 181 17.92 -0.89 -13.38
C VAL A 181 17.51 0.51 -12.90
N LEU A 182 17.35 0.73 -11.61
CA LEU A 182 17.02 2.04 -11.02
C LEU A 182 18.26 2.89 -10.79
N SER A 183 19.41 2.26 -10.58
CA SER A 183 20.69 2.96 -10.34
C SER A 183 21.13 3.80 -11.54
N GLU A 184 20.71 3.45 -12.77
CA GLU A 184 20.93 4.25 -13.98
C GLU A 184 20.27 5.64 -13.89
N TYR A 185 19.20 5.75 -13.08
CA TYR A 185 18.50 7.00 -12.78
C TYR A 185 18.93 7.62 -11.44
N GLY A 186 19.86 6.99 -10.71
CA GLY A 186 20.20 7.38 -9.35
C GLY A 186 19.11 7.10 -8.32
N LEU A 187 18.14 6.24 -8.66
CA LEU A 187 17.01 5.90 -7.80
C LEU A 187 17.28 4.60 -7.03
N THR A 188 16.71 4.55 -5.85
CA THR A 188 16.66 3.38 -4.96
C THR A 188 15.22 3.00 -4.67
N SER A 189 14.99 1.78 -4.21
CA SER A 189 13.68 1.33 -3.78
C SER A 189 13.80 0.24 -2.72
N LYS A 190 12.69 -0.31 -2.25
CA LYS A 190 12.69 -1.36 -1.21
C LYS A 190 11.51 -2.30 -1.38
N PRO A 191 11.57 -3.53 -0.84
CA PRO A 191 10.39 -4.39 -0.73
C PRO A 191 9.24 -3.64 -0.03
N GLY A 192 8.01 -3.90 -0.46
CA GLY A 192 6.81 -3.18 -0.01
C GLY A 192 6.35 -2.08 -0.98
N VAL A 193 7.22 -1.60 -1.87
CA VAL A 193 6.83 -0.69 -2.96
C VAL A 193 6.47 -1.51 -4.21
N PHE A 194 5.37 -1.16 -4.87
CA PHE A 194 4.99 -1.80 -6.14
C PHE A 194 6.12 -1.71 -7.17
N GLY A 195 6.50 -2.86 -7.72
CA GLY A 195 7.57 -2.90 -8.73
C GLY A 195 8.94 -2.47 -8.23
N TRP A 196 9.22 -2.58 -6.92
CA TRP A 196 10.41 -2.06 -6.25
C TRP A 196 11.76 -2.43 -6.91
N ASN A 197 11.84 -3.56 -7.60
CA ASN A 197 13.08 -4.08 -8.20
C ASN A 197 13.15 -3.98 -9.73
N LYS A 198 12.26 -3.19 -10.34
CA LYS A 198 12.18 -2.99 -11.79
C LYS A 198 11.55 -1.65 -12.13
N ILE A 199 11.73 -1.19 -13.36
CA ILE A 199 10.88 -0.14 -13.93
C ILE A 199 9.59 -0.80 -14.43
N ASP A 200 8.45 -0.28 -13.98
CA ASP A 200 7.16 -0.73 -14.48
C ASP A 200 7.01 -0.42 -15.97
N ARG A 201 6.49 -1.38 -16.74
CA ARG A 201 6.37 -1.26 -18.20
C ARG A 201 5.40 -0.16 -18.62
N GLY A 202 4.33 0.05 -17.85
CA GLY A 202 3.40 1.16 -18.09
C GLY A 202 4.07 2.50 -17.84
N SER A 203 4.80 2.65 -16.74
CA SER A 203 5.57 3.86 -16.44
C SER A 203 6.65 4.14 -17.48
N ALA A 204 7.36 3.12 -17.97
CA ALA A 204 8.33 3.28 -19.05
C ALA A 204 7.64 3.79 -20.33
N PHE A 205 6.54 3.15 -20.73
CA PHE A 205 5.75 3.57 -21.91
C PHE A 205 5.23 5.00 -21.77
N PHE A 206 4.83 5.41 -20.57
CA PHE A 206 4.42 6.78 -20.29
C PHE A 206 5.57 7.77 -20.53
N VAL A 207 6.75 7.47 -19.99
CA VAL A 207 7.94 8.32 -20.08
C VAL A 207 8.36 8.53 -21.53
N ASP A 208 8.30 7.51 -22.39
CA ASP A 208 8.60 7.60 -23.82
C ASP A 208 7.71 8.63 -24.55
N HIS A 209 6.51 8.90 -24.02
CA HIS A 209 5.54 9.84 -24.61
C HIS A 209 5.51 11.21 -23.93
N LEU A 210 6.22 11.39 -22.81
CA LEU A 210 6.23 12.68 -22.09
C LEU A 210 6.59 13.89 -22.97
N PRO A 211 7.58 13.84 -23.87
CA PRO A 211 7.89 15.00 -24.73
C PRO A 211 6.68 15.47 -25.55
N THR A 212 5.93 14.52 -26.13
CA THR A 212 4.71 14.84 -26.90
C THR A 212 3.57 15.32 -25.99
N LEU A 213 3.45 14.79 -24.79
CA LEU A 213 2.44 15.23 -23.83
C LEU A 213 2.72 16.64 -23.34
N MET A 214 3.97 16.94 -23.03
CA MET A 214 4.40 18.24 -22.53
C MET A 214 4.31 19.35 -23.60
N SER A 215 4.39 19.02 -24.91
CA SER A 215 4.18 19.99 -25.99
C SER A 215 2.76 20.55 -26.06
N ARG A 216 1.80 20.01 -25.30
CA ARG A 216 0.43 20.55 -25.17
C ARG A 216 0.35 21.84 -24.37
N PHE A 217 1.36 22.10 -23.54
CA PHE A 217 1.43 23.31 -22.75
C PHE A 217 2.01 24.46 -23.59
N LYS A 218 1.34 25.61 -23.58
CA LYS A 218 1.87 26.85 -24.18
C LYS A 218 3.10 27.38 -23.43
N GLN A 219 3.14 27.13 -22.14
CA GLN A 219 4.25 27.44 -21.23
C GLN A 219 4.48 26.22 -20.34
N SER A 220 5.73 25.93 -19.98
CA SER A 220 6.04 24.81 -19.09
C SER A 220 5.22 24.87 -17.81
N PRO A 221 4.60 23.75 -17.39
CA PRO A 221 3.86 23.71 -16.12
C PRO A 221 4.82 23.95 -14.96
N ARG A 222 4.37 24.66 -13.94
CA ARG A 222 5.16 25.01 -12.74
C ARG A 222 5.01 23.99 -11.63
N THR A 223 3.87 23.31 -11.59
CA THR A 223 3.49 22.40 -10.53
C THR A 223 3.06 21.05 -11.08
N LEU A 224 3.55 19.99 -10.47
CA LEU A 224 3.22 18.61 -10.78
C LEU A 224 2.65 17.89 -9.54
N LEU A 225 1.58 17.15 -9.73
CA LEU A 225 1.16 16.09 -8.82
C LEU A 225 1.48 14.73 -9.43
N ASP A 226 2.32 13.94 -8.74
CA ASP A 226 2.49 12.50 -9.03
C ASP A 226 1.52 11.73 -8.13
N LEU A 227 0.40 11.30 -8.72
CA LEU A 227 -0.71 10.68 -7.99
C LEU A 227 -0.58 9.16 -8.00
N GLY A 228 -0.14 8.59 -6.87
CA GLY A 228 0.30 7.21 -6.73
C GLY A 228 1.77 7.06 -7.12
N CYS A 229 2.65 7.81 -6.46
CA CYS A 229 4.02 8.07 -6.88
C CYS A 229 4.96 6.86 -6.80
N GLY A 230 4.63 5.81 -6.01
CA GLY A 230 5.53 4.68 -5.80
C GLY A 230 6.91 5.14 -5.28
N TYR A 231 8.00 4.67 -5.88
CA TYR A 231 9.36 5.12 -5.53
C TYR A 231 9.79 6.42 -6.23
N GLY A 232 8.87 7.12 -6.92
CA GLY A 232 9.10 8.42 -7.53
C GLY A 232 9.69 8.39 -8.94
N PHE A 233 9.48 7.30 -9.71
CA PHE A 233 10.00 7.20 -11.07
C PHE A 233 9.43 8.27 -12.01
N LEU A 234 8.15 8.59 -11.90
CA LEU A 234 7.54 9.68 -12.69
C LEU A 234 7.98 11.05 -12.16
N CYS A 235 8.03 11.27 -10.85
CA CYS A 235 8.59 12.49 -10.27
C CYS A 235 10.00 12.81 -10.81
N TYR A 236 10.85 11.78 -10.97
CA TYR A 236 12.20 11.94 -11.46
C TYR A 236 12.23 12.54 -12.89
N GLN A 237 11.22 12.27 -13.72
CA GLN A 237 11.14 12.78 -15.08
C GLN A 237 10.85 14.28 -15.14
N ALA A 238 10.28 14.86 -14.09
CA ALA A 238 9.89 16.28 -14.05
C ALA A 238 11.06 17.23 -14.31
N LYS A 239 12.28 16.86 -13.88
CA LYS A 239 13.50 17.66 -14.11
C LYS A 239 13.82 17.89 -15.57
N PHE A 240 13.41 16.99 -16.48
CA PHE A 240 13.67 17.13 -17.92
C PHE A 240 12.72 18.14 -18.59
N PHE A 241 11.71 18.61 -17.86
CA PHE A 241 10.71 19.57 -18.31
C PHE A 241 10.69 20.86 -17.49
N ASP A 242 11.74 21.08 -16.70
CA ASP A 242 11.92 22.25 -15.82
C ASP A 242 10.77 22.44 -14.80
N ILE A 243 10.14 21.34 -14.39
CA ILE A 243 9.13 21.35 -13.34
C ILE A 243 9.83 21.17 -11.99
N LYS A 244 9.83 22.21 -11.16
CA LYS A 244 10.57 22.25 -9.90
C LYS A 244 9.71 22.03 -8.66
N ASN A 245 8.41 22.30 -8.74
CA ASN A 245 7.50 22.09 -7.62
C ASN A 245 6.66 20.85 -7.84
N ILE A 246 6.97 19.83 -7.10
CA ILE A 246 6.36 18.49 -7.22
C ILE A 246 5.67 18.17 -5.92
N THR A 247 4.44 17.65 -5.99
CA THR A 247 3.82 16.94 -4.87
C THR A 247 3.75 15.47 -5.26
N ALA A 248 4.37 14.64 -4.45
CA ALA A 248 4.33 13.19 -4.58
C ALA A 248 3.40 12.63 -3.52
N THR A 249 2.40 11.86 -3.92
CA THR A 249 1.45 11.28 -2.96
C THR A 249 1.23 9.80 -3.21
N ASP A 250 1.14 9.06 -2.13
CA ASP A 250 0.82 7.63 -2.13
C ASP A 250 0.08 7.24 -0.84
N ASN A 251 -0.65 6.15 -0.89
CA ASN A 251 -1.29 5.53 0.27
C ASN A 251 -0.31 4.62 1.04
N ASN A 252 0.78 4.20 0.40
CA ASN A 252 1.74 3.24 0.93
C ASN A 252 2.94 3.94 1.58
N ALA A 253 3.16 3.73 2.88
CA ALA A 253 4.29 4.28 3.62
C ALA A 253 5.66 3.91 3.02
N ALA A 254 5.82 2.69 2.47
CA ALA A 254 7.05 2.29 1.80
C ALA A 254 7.37 3.16 0.58
N ALA A 255 6.34 3.53 -0.19
CA ALA A 255 6.46 4.42 -1.33
C ALA A 255 6.91 5.82 -0.91
N LEU A 256 6.30 6.38 0.14
CA LEU A 256 6.65 7.70 0.66
C LEU A 256 8.10 7.75 1.16
N ILE A 257 8.55 6.72 1.88
CA ILE A 257 9.95 6.57 2.33
C ILE A 257 10.90 6.52 1.11
N ALA A 258 10.52 5.79 0.06
CA ALA A 258 11.34 5.68 -1.13
C ALA A 258 11.47 7.01 -1.87
N VAL A 259 10.38 7.77 -2.04
CA VAL A 259 10.43 9.12 -2.62
C VAL A 259 11.27 10.06 -1.76
N GLU A 260 11.07 10.06 -0.44
CA GLU A 260 11.87 10.89 0.47
C GLU A 260 13.37 10.63 0.31
N ALA A 261 13.77 9.36 0.31
CA ALA A 261 15.17 8.98 0.13
C ALA A 261 15.71 9.41 -1.24
N ASN A 262 14.93 9.24 -2.31
CA ASN A 262 15.34 9.53 -3.68
C ASN A 262 15.45 11.04 -3.97
N PHE A 263 14.67 11.86 -3.29
CA PHE A 263 14.62 13.31 -3.56
C PHE A 263 15.25 14.17 -2.47
N LYS A 264 15.82 13.57 -1.43
CA LYS A 264 16.47 14.28 -0.32
C LYS A 264 17.53 15.32 -0.76
N HIS A 265 18.22 15.06 -1.87
CA HIS A 265 19.26 15.92 -2.42
C HIS A 265 18.92 16.43 -3.83
N SER A 266 17.63 16.41 -4.18
CA SER A 266 17.15 16.91 -5.47
C SER A 266 17.16 18.45 -5.50
N GLU A 267 17.37 19.00 -6.70
CA GLU A 267 17.13 20.42 -6.96
C GLU A 267 15.64 20.78 -7.07
N CYS A 268 14.78 19.77 -7.21
CA CYS A 268 13.35 19.95 -7.21
C CYS A 268 12.82 20.08 -5.77
N ASN A 269 11.88 20.97 -5.57
CA ASN A 269 11.10 21.06 -4.33
C ASN A 269 10.01 19.98 -4.35
N VAL A 270 10.25 18.90 -3.63
CA VAL A 270 9.32 17.75 -3.57
C VAL A 270 8.64 17.72 -2.22
N GLU A 271 7.35 17.99 -2.21
CA GLU A 271 6.47 17.79 -1.06
C GLU A 271 5.90 16.37 -1.10
N ILE A 272 6.04 15.65 0.01
CA ILE A 272 5.59 14.26 0.13
C ILE A 272 4.36 14.22 1.02
N VAL A 273 3.26 13.67 0.50
CA VAL A 273 1.97 13.67 1.17
C VAL A 273 1.41 12.25 1.25
N ALA A 274 1.21 11.75 2.46
CA ALA A 274 0.43 10.54 2.67
C ALA A 274 -1.05 10.84 2.41
N SER A 275 -1.70 10.11 1.52
CA SER A 275 -3.11 10.31 1.22
C SER A 275 -3.77 9.08 0.59
N ASP A 276 -5.07 8.97 0.75
CA ASP A 276 -5.87 8.02 -0.02
C ASP A 276 -6.41 8.72 -1.27
N VAL A 277 -5.68 8.52 -2.38
CA VAL A 277 -5.99 9.14 -3.68
C VAL A 277 -6.07 10.68 -3.60
N GLY A 278 -5.16 11.31 -2.86
CA GLY A 278 -5.09 12.78 -2.77
C GLY A 278 -6.19 13.44 -1.95
N ASP A 279 -6.90 12.69 -1.08
CA ASP A 279 -8.05 13.17 -0.29
C ASP A 279 -7.75 14.39 0.58
N VAL A 280 -6.54 14.46 1.14
CA VAL A 280 -6.10 15.57 2.01
C VAL A 280 -5.46 16.75 1.24
N ILE A 281 -5.29 16.61 -0.07
CA ILE A 281 -4.68 17.66 -0.90
C ILE A 281 -5.77 18.65 -1.34
N THR A 282 -5.52 19.96 -1.14
CA THR A 282 -6.47 21.03 -1.46
C THR A 282 -5.99 21.99 -2.54
N LYS A 283 -4.67 21.99 -2.84
CA LYS A 283 -4.10 22.86 -3.90
C LYS A 283 -4.31 22.27 -5.28
N HIS A 284 -4.24 23.11 -6.33
CA HIS A 284 -4.36 22.71 -7.71
C HIS A 284 -2.99 22.63 -8.39
N PHE A 285 -2.91 21.81 -9.46
CA PHE A 285 -1.67 21.54 -10.19
C PHE A 285 -1.83 21.81 -11.68
N ASP A 286 -0.78 22.35 -12.30
CA ASP A 286 -0.75 22.58 -13.74
C ASP A 286 -0.72 21.25 -14.50
N THR A 287 -0.04 20.25 -13.94
CA THR A 287 -0.05 18.89 -14.50
C THR A 287 -0.18 17.83 -13.42
N ILE A 288 -0.89 16.75 -13.74
CA ILE A 288 -1.04 15.56 -12.90
C ILE A 288 -0.59 14.35 -13.72
N TRP A 289 0.35 13.58 -13.19
CA TRP A 289 0.81 12.33 -13.78
C TRP A 289 0.35 11.17 -12.93
N CYS A 290 -0.14 10.11 -13.57
CA CYS A 290 -0.69 8.99 -12.84
C CYS A 290 -0.49 7.65 -13.59
N ASN A 291 0.07 6.69 -12.89
CA ASN A 291 0.02 5.26 -13.23
C ASN A 291 -0.76 4.55 -12.12
N PRO A 292 -2.10 4.58 -12.15
CA PRO A 292 -2.90 4.12 -11.02
C PRO A 292 -2.83 2.60 -10.85
N PRO A 293 -2.96 2.07 -9.64
CA PRO A 293 -3.15 0.64 -9.43
C PRO A 293 -4.52 0.21 -9.99
N PHE A 294 -4.54 -0.88 -10.81
CA PHE A 294 -5.78 -1.39 -11.39
C PHE A 294 -6.36 -2.58 -10.64
N HIS A 295 -5.63 -3.08 -9.66
CA HIS A 295 -5.98 -4.26 -8.91
C HIS A 295 -5.96 -3.97 -7.43
N LYS A 296 -7.06 -4.25 -6.75
CA LYS A 296 -7.07 -4.52 -5.32
C LYS A 296 -6.89 -6.03 -5.18
N GLY A 297 -5.66 -6.48 -4.96
CA GLY A 297 -5.30 -7.89 -5.09
C GLY A 297 -5.37 -8.36 -6.56
N PHE A 298 -6.24 -9.32 -6.89
CA PHE A 298 -6.46 -9.84 -8.26
C PHE A 298 -7.76 -9.34 -8.92
N ILE A 299 -8.52 -8.49 -8.25
CA ILE A 299 -9.81 -7.99 -8.74
C ILE A 299 -9.59 -6.60 -9.32
N ILE A 300 -10.10 -6.35 -10.53
CA ILE A 300 -10.14 -5.00 -11.11
C ILE A 300 -11.09 -4.16 -10.26
N ASP A 301 -10.55 -3.18 -9.56
CA ASP A 301 -11.33 -2.25 -8.76
C ASP A 301 -11.80 -1.08 -9.63
N ASN A 302 -13.04 -1.20 -10.10
CA ASN A 302 -13.66 -0.16 -10.90
C ASN A 302 -13.87 1.14 -10.11
N ASP A 303 -14.10 1.05 -8.81
CA ASP A 303 -14.35 2.20 -7.95
C ASP A 303 -13.04 2.96 -7.72
N LEU A 304 -11.92 2.26 -7.56
CA LEU A 304 -10.61 2.88 -7.39
C LEU A 304 -10.23 3.74 -8.61
N THR A 305 -10.39 3.22 -9.82
CA THR A 305 -10.13 4.01 -11.05
C THR A 305 -10.97 5.28 -11.10
N TYR A 306 -12.24 5.22 -10.70
CA TYR A 306 -13.13 6.37 -10.69
C TYR A 306 -12.70 7.39 -9.63
N ARG A 307 -12.31 6.95 -8.44
CA ARG A 307 -11.77 7.81 -7.37
C ARG A 307 -10.51 8.57 -7.81
N PHE A 308 -9.60 7.92 -8.56
CA PHE A 308 -8.44 8.59 -9.15
C PHE A 308 -8.85 9.69 -10.14
N LEU A 309 -9.85 9.44 -10.99
CA LEU A 309 -10.35 10.44 -11.93
C LEU A 309 -11.06 11.60 -11.23
N GLU A 310 -11.88 11.36 -10.21
CA GLU A 310 -12.52 12.40 -9.40
C GLU A 310 -11.48 13.28 -8.68
N ALA A 311 -10.47 12.65 -8.06
CA ALA A 311 -9.38 13.38 -7.42
C ALA A 311 -8.61 14.23 -8.43
N THR A 312 -8.34 13.68 -9.62
CA THR A 312 -7.68 14.43 -10.70
C THR A 312 -8.53 15.62 -11.15
N CYS A 313 -9.82 15.43 -11.37
CA CYS A 313 -10.74 16.52 -11.75
C CYS A 313 -10.74 17.65 -10.71
N ARG A 314 -10.74 17.29 -9.42
CA ARG A 314 -10.71 18.22 -8.30
C ARG A 314 -9.38 18.97 -8.17
N LEU A 315 -8.25 18.30 -8.44
CA LEU A 315 -6.90 18.82 -8.19
C LEU A 315 -6.26 19.45 -9.43
N LEU A 316 -6.85 19.32 -10.61
CA LEU A 316 -6.32 19.89 -11.83
C LEU A 316 -6.63 21.40 -11.88
N ALA A 317 -5.60 22.21 -12.12
CA ALA A 317 -5.77 23.66 -12.30
C ALA A 317 -6.59 23.97 -13.59
N PRO A 318 -7.24 25.12 -13.68
CA PRO A 318 -7.81 25.60 -14.94
C PRO A 318 -6.72 25.61 -16.05
N ASN A 319 -7.05 25.11 -17.22
CA ASN A 319 -6.10 24.90 -18.33
C ASN A 319 -4.95 23.91 -18.05
N GLY A 320 -5.01 23.16 -16.96
CA GLY A 320 -4.08 22.08 -16.65
C GLY A 320 -4.33 20.83 -17.50
N HIS A 321 -3.33 19.97 -17.57
CA HIS A 321 -3.43 18.68 -18.23
C HIS A 321 -3.06 17.54 -17.27
N ALA A 322 -3.90 16.52 -17.23
CA ALA A 322 -3.57 15.27 -16.53
C ALA A 322 -3.25 14.18 -17.55
N PHE A 323 -2.25 13.37 -17.23
CA PHE A 323 -1.80 12.29 -18.08
C PHE A 323 -1.81 10.97 -17.30
N TYR A 324 -2.48 9.99 -17.89
CA TYR A 324 -2.64 8.67 -17.32
C TYR A 324 -2.00 7.62 -18.21
N VAL A 325 -1.30 6.67 -17.61
CA VAL A 325 -0.96 5.41 -18.28
C VAL A 325 -1.76 4.28 -17.65
N VAL A 326 -2.40 3.49 -18.50
CA VAL A 326 -3.25 2.36 -18.07
C VAL A 326 -3.08 1.18 -19.01
N ASN A 327 -3.40 -0.03 -18.53
CA ASN A 327 -3.53 -1.17 -19.45
C ASN A 327 -4.60 -0.89 -20.51
N SER A 328 -4.35 -1.29 -21.79
CA SER A 328 -5.23 -0.96 -22.93
C SER A 328 -6.69 -1.44 -22.74
N PHE A 329 -6.91 -2.51 -21.95
CA PHE A 329 -8.27 -3.01 -21.66
C PHE A 329 -9.04 -2.20 -20.62
N ILE A 330 -8.39 -1.29 -19.87
CA ILE A 330 -9.07 -0.45 -18.87
C ILE A 330 -9.86 0.65 -19.59
N PRO A 331 -11.18 0.75 -19.44
CA PRO A 331 -12.02 1.73 -20.14
C PRO A 331 -11.94 3.13 -19.47
N LEU A 332 -10.73 3.69 -19.32
CA LEU A 332 -10.51 4.94 -18.61
C LEU A 332 -11.28 6.10 -19.26
N GLU A 333 -11.28 6.17 -20.60
CA GLU A 333 -11.96 7.22 -21.36
C GLU A 333 -13.45 7.25 -21.06
N ARG A 334 -14.09 6.07 -21.03
CA ARG A 334 -15.51 5.97 -20.68
C ARG A 334 -15.81 6.43 -19.27
N LYS A 335 -14.89 6.14 -18.32
CA LYS A 335 -15.04 6.54 -16.91
C LYS A 335 -14.75 8.01 -16.70
N ALA A 336 -13.87 8.61 -17.49
CA ALA A 336 -13.56 10.03 -17.45
C ALA A 336 -14.66 10.91 -18.07
N HIS A 337 -15.57 10.30 -18.86
CA HIS A 337 -16.66 11.02 -19.49
C HIS A 337 -17.58 11.67 -18.44
N GLY A 338 -17.84 12.95 -18.60
CA GLY A 338 -18.61 13.76 -17.65
C GLY A 338 -17.79 14.41 -16.53
N LEU A 339 -16.53 13.98 -16.33
CA LEU A 339 -15.62 14.62 -15.39
C LEU A 339 -14.69 15.64 -16.09
N PHE A 340 -14.33 15.38 -17.34
CA PHE A 340 -13.39 16.21 -18.10
C PHE A 340 -14.03 16.66 -19.42
N SER A 341 -13.68 17.89 -19.84
CA SER A 341 -14.15 18.47 -21.12
C SER A 341 -13.38 17.92 -22.32
N SER A 342 -12.14 17.49 -22.13
CA SER A 342 -11.32 16.86 -23.16
C SER A 342 -10.73 15.56 -22.67
N ILE A 343 -10.91 14.49 -23.46
CA ILE A 343 -10.40 13.15 -23.19
C ILE A 343 -9.79 12.65 -24.50
N GLN A 344 -8.48 12.45 -24.53
CA GLN A 344 -7.75 12.12 -25.76
C GLN A 344 -6.84 10.91 -25.53
N LEU A 345 -6.95 9.93 -26.43
CA LEU A 345 -5.95 8.86 -26.53
C LEU A 345 -4.68 9.45 -27.15
N ALA A 346 -3.62 9.53 -26.37
CA ALA A 346 -2.33 10.09 -26.81
C ALA A 346 -1.42 9.03 -27.43
N ALA A 347 -1.45 7.80 -26.88
CA ALA A 347 -0.70 6.66 -27.38
C ALA A 347 -1.34 5.34 -26.98
N ASP A 348 -1.15 4.29 -27.78
CA ASP A 348 -1.57 2.91 -27.46
C ASP A 348 -0.59 1.93 -28.15
N ASN A 349 -0.07 0.95 -27.42
CA ASN A 349 0.78 -0.12 -27.96
C ASN A 349 0.15 -1.51 -27.85
N GLY A 350 -1.16 -1.57 -27.60
CA GLY A 350 -1.91 -2.82 -27.44
C GLY A 350 -1.81 -3.45 -26.03
N SER A 351 -0.81 -3.06 -25.23
CA SER A 351 -0.69 -3.49 -23.82
C SER A 351 -1.01 -2.34 -22.86
N PHE A 352 -0.52 -1.15 -23.17
CA PHE A 352 -0.71 0.08 -22.41
C PHE A 352 -1.19 1.20 -23.31
N LYS A 353 -1.98 2.08 -22.76
CA LYS A 353 -2.39 3.32 -23.42
C LYS A 353 -2.16 4.52 -22.51
N VAL A 354 -1.87 5.66 -23.17
CA VAL A 354 -1.71 6.96 -22.52
C VAL A 354 -2.90 7.83 -22.86
N ILE A 355 -3.56 8.37 -21.84
CA ILE A 355 -4.73 9.22 -21.97
C ILE A 355 -4.40 10.61 -21.43
N ALA A 356 -4.70 11.62 -22.23
CA ALA A 356 -4.61 13.02 -21.82
C ALA A 356 -6.01 13.55 -21.48
N LEU A 357 -6.13 14.16 -20.29
CA LEU A 357 -7.37 14.72 -19.75
C LEU A 357 -7.15 16.22 -19.50
N SER A 358 -8.16 17.05 -19.75
CA SER A 358 -8.13 18.47 -19.38
C SER A 358 -9.53 19.02 -19.15
N ASN A 359 -9.60 20.09 -18.35
CA ASN A 359 -10.76 20.95 -18.21
C ASN A 359 -10.50 22.22 -19.01
N ALA A 360 -11.48 22.60 -19.83
CA ALA A 360 -11.42 23.84 -20.61
C ALA A 360 -11.69 25.05 -19.72
#